data_3dd5b3241a454538090fd58256059376
#
_entry.id   3dd5b3241a454538090fd58256059376
#
_cell.length_a   1.000
_cell.length_b   1.000
_cell.length_c   1.000
_cell.angle_alpha   90.00
_cell.angle_beta   90.00
_cell.angle_gamma   90.00
#
_symmetry.space_group_name_H-M   'P 1'
#
loop_
_entity.id
_entity.type
_entity.pdbx_description
1 polymer ?
#
loop_
_entity_poly.entity_id
_entity_poly.type
_entity_poly.pdbx_seq_one_letter_code
_entity_poly.pdbx_strand_id
1 'polypeptide(L)'
;MQNGLIFDLNQLFVCEHSAYFAHESYFVGERGEAVSTFLSTFVCMRVLIVNTSERTGGAAVAAHRLKDALNNNGVKAKMLVRDKDTDDISVVAMGRSMLSWWRFLWERWCIFVRLHFSRKHLFEIDIAHAGMDITKTREFQEADIIHLHWVNQGMLSLNGLRKILSSTKPVVWTMHDLWPATGICHYARGCQAFHRQCGNCPLLPGGGSSSDLAAKTWHRKSSVLSRQHVSFVACSRWLGAQARQSELLQGHTVTSIPNPIDTRVFCPKDPTEARRQLGLPLDKRLLLFVSQRVTDGRKGMDYLVKALEILVADHPELRETTGIAILGGHAEEVAGRLALPAYPLGYVSDPTTIVSVYNAADLFVIPSLEDNLPNTIMEALACGVPCLGFNVGGIPEMIEHQKNGYVAQYKSSDDLARGMYWMLEEADRAALSRQAVHKVMREYSQHAVALRYTEVYNQAIGLKNYML
;
A
#
# COMPACT_ATOMS: atom_id res chain seq x y z
N MET A 1 -7.07 -13.89 -61.82
CA MET A 1 -5.66 -13.67 -61.52
C MET A 1 -5.53 -12.16 -61.15
N GLN A 2 -5.49 -11.86 -59.88
CA GLN A 2 -4.99 -10.61 -59.36
C GLN A 2 -4.46 -10.88 -57.94
N ASN A 3 -3.16 -10.76 -57.81
CA ASN A 3 -2.43 -10.93 -56.59
C ASN A 3 -2.68 -9.74 -55.68
N GLY A 4 -3.35 -9.92 -54.54
CA GLY A 4 -3.37 -8.98 -53.45
C GLY A 4 -2.07 -9.09 -52.65
N LEU A 5 -1.27 -8.02 -52.65
CA LEU A 5 -0.10 -7.91 -51.80
C LEU A 5 -0.58 -7.80 -50.34
N ILE A 6 -0.28 -8.79 -49.55
CA ILE A 6 -0.37 -8.73 -48.08
C ILE A 6 0.92 -8.06 -47.59
N PHE A 7 0.82 -6.81 -47.16
CA PHE A 7 1.89 -6.18 -46.38
C PHE A 7 1.78 -6.61 -44.94
N ASP A 8 2.72 -7.42 -44.54
CA ASP A 8 2.92 -7.75 -43.12
C ASP A 8 3.72 -6.61 -42.48
N LEU A 9 3.01 -5.70 -41.81
CA LEU A 9 3.62 -4.59 -41.05
C LEU A 9 3.82 -5.00 -39.59
N ASN A 10 4.61 -6.07 -39.34
CA ASN A 10 5.26 -6.26 -38.07
C ASN A 10 6.49 -5.34 -37.97
N GLN A 11 6.27 -4.03 -37.94
CA GLN A 11 7.33 -3.12 -37.54
C GLN A 11 7.20 -2.83 -36.05
N LEU A 12 8.18 -3.35 -35.32
CA LEU A 12 8.49 -2.90 -33.96
C LEU A 12 8.82 -1.41 -34.00
N PHE A 13 7.95 -0.57 -33.48
CA PHE A 13 8.33 0.78 -33.11
C PHE A 13 8.90 0.74 -31.68
N VAL A 14 10.20 0.77 -31.60
CA VAL A 14 10.93 0.98 -30.35
C VAL A 14 10.91 2.49 -30.10
N CYS A 15 10.01 2.97 -29.26
CA CYS A 15 10.27 4.21 -28.53
C CYS A 15 11.37 3.86 -27.54
N GLU A 16 12.44 4.61 -27.40
CA GLU A 16 13.71 4.24 -26.75
C GLU A 16 13.61 3.60 -25.35
N HIS A 17 12.43 3.38 -24.79
CA HIS A 17 12.26 2.70 -23.48
C HIS A 17 10.96 1.90 -23.32
N SER A 18 10.20 1.55 -24.37
CA SER A 18 8.98 0.71 -24.18
C SER A 18 8.52 0.04 -25.48
N ALA A 19 8.35 -1.28 -25.47
CA ALA A 19 7.74 -2.05 -26.56
C ALA A 19 6.23 -2.22 -26.31
N TYR A 20 5.38 -1.85 -27.27
CA TYR A 20 3.94 -2.09 -27.25
C TYR A 20 3.51 -2.93 -28.44
N PHE A 21 2.65 -3.95 -28.19
CA PHE A 21 1.93 -4.67 -29.24
C PHE A 21 0.55 -4.03 -29.43
N ALA A 22 0.27 -3.52 -30.61
CA ALA A 22 -1.07 -3.17 -31.04
C ALA A 22 -1.56 -4.23 -32.03
N HIS A 23 -2.70 -4.84 -31.75
CA HIS A 23 -3.40 -5.72 -32.69
C HIS A 23 -4.57 -4.90 -33.27
N GLU A 24 -4.45 -4.48 -34.53
CA GLU A 24 -5.58 -3.96 -35.30
C GLU A 24 -5.70 -4.71 -36.61
N SER A 25 -6.90 -5.21 -36.87
CA SER A 25 -7.29 -5.79 -38.15
C SER A 25 -8.05 -4.73 -38.96
N TYR A 26 -7.54 -4.39 -40.13
CA TYR A 26 -8.21 -3.47 -41.05
C TYR A 26 -8.96 -4.22 -42.14
N PHE A 27 -10.23 -3.86 -42.35
CA PHE A 27 -10.99 -4.21 -43.53
C PHE A 27 -10.87 -3.07 -44.57
N VAL A 28 -10.44 -3.36 -45.78
CA VAL A 28 -10.43 -2.43 -46.88
C VAL A 28 -11.72 -2.63 -47.70
N GLY A 29 -12.55 -1.61 -47.73
CA GLY A 29 -13.75 -1.58 -48.59
C GLY A 29 -13.42 -1.23 -50.03
N GLU A 30 -14.16 -1.80 -50.97
CA GLU A 30 -13.96 -1.73 -52.43
C GLU A 30 -14.18 -0.37 -53.09
N ARG A 31 -14.21 0.73 -52.43
CA ARG A 31 -14.27 2.08 -53.03
C ARG A 31 -13.17 2.96 -52.41
N GLY A 32 -12.19 3.34 -53.26
CA GLY A 32 -11.02 4.11 -52.89
C GLY A 32 -11.30 5.53 -52.34
N GLU A 33 -12.01 5.64 -51.26
CA GLU A 33 -12.12 6.88 -50.48
C GLU A 33 -11.06 6.86 -49.40
N ALA A 34 -10.28 7.93 -49.34
CA ALA A 34 -9.23 8.13 -48.36
C ALA A 34 -9.81 8.03 -46.94
N VAL A 35 -9.58 6.90 -46.28
CA VAL A 35 -9.82 6.77 -44.84
C VAL A 35 -8.84 7.71 -44.15
N SER A 36 -9.38 8.75 -43.55
CA SER A 36 -8.66 9.65 -42.64
C SER A 36 -7.90 8.80 -41.62
N THR A 37 -6.60 8.74 -41.77
CA THR A 37 -5.70 8.10 -40.82
C THR A 37 -5.79 8.90 -39.54
N PHE A 38 -6.59 8.44 -38.58
CA PHE A 38 -6.42 8.86 -37.21
C PHE A 38 -5.05 8.36 -36.78
N LEU A 39 -4.03 9.15 -36.99
CA LEU A 39 -2.80 9.11 -36.25
C LEU A 39 -3.23 9.43 -34.81
N SER A 40 -3.60 8.40 -34.01
CA SER A 40 -3.62 8.53 -32.57
C SER A 40 -2.18 8.84 -32.18
N THR A 41 -1.88 10.11 -32.02
CA THR A 41 -0.68 10.56 -31.33
C THR A 41 -0.76 9.85 -29.98
N PHE A 42 0.06 8.83 -29.76
CA PHE A 42 0.20 8.19 -28.47
C PHE A 42 0.75 9.24 -27.50
N VAL A 43 -0.15 10.01 -26.91
CA VAL A 43 0.19 10.94 -25.85
C VAL A 43 0.56 10.06 -24.65
N CYS A 44 1.86 9.91 -24.43
CA CYS A 44 2.36 9.18 -23.29
C CYS A 44 1.86 9.87 -22.02
N MET A 45 0.87 9.25 -21.36
CA MET A 45 0.21 9.76 -20.16
C MET A 45 1.23 10.11 -19.08
N ARG A 46 1.15 11.32 -18.55
CA ARG A 46 2.02 11.83 -17.48
C ARG A 46 1.25 11.90 -16.16
N VAL A 47 1.65 11.07 -15.20
CA VAL A 47 1.03 10.98 -13.88
C VAL A 47 1.94 11.62 -12.85
N LEU A 48 1.41 12.54 -12.05
CA LEU A 48 2.08 13.07 -10.88
C LEU A 48 1.55 12.40 -9.61
N ILE A 49 2.32 11.47 -9.06
CA ILE A 49 2.06 10.85 -7.76
C ILE A 49 2.49 11.83 -6.67
N VAL A 50 1.60 12.11 -5.72
CA VAL A 50 1.85 13.03 -4.60
C VAL A 50 1.77 12.25 -3.29
N ASN A 51 2.86 12.23 -2.54
CA ASN A 51 2.96 11.56 -1.24
C ASN A 51 3.82 12.39 -0.26
N THR A 52 3.69 12.15 1.04
CA THR A 52 4.45 12.92 2.03
C THR A 52 5.93 12.54 2.04
N SER A 53 6.24 11.25 2.08
CA SER A 53 7.61 10.73 2.08
C SER A 53 7.85 9.83 0.87
N GLU A 54 9.10 9.73 0.44
CA GLU A 54 9.49 8.83 -0.64
C GLU A 54 9.46 7.35 -0.22
N ARG A 55 10.01 7.01 0.96
CA ARG A 55 10.21 5.63 1.41
C ARG A 55 9.77 5.34 2.84
N THR A 56 9.51 6.35 3.64
CA THR A 56 9.19 6.16 5.05
C THR A 56 7.72 5.78 5.25
N GLY A 57 7.48 4.55 5.69
CA GLY A 57 6.16 3.98 5.96
C GLY A 57 5.53 3.24 4.78
N GLY A 58 4.55 2.38 5.07
CA GLY A 58 3.95 1.46 4.10
C GLY A 58 3.29 2.15 2.91
N ALA A 59 2.66 3.30 3.11
CA ALA A 59 2.05 4.09 2.04
C ALA A 59 3.09 4.68 1.09
N ALA A 60 4.25 5.14 1.62
CA ALA A 60 5.33 5.67 0.81
C ALA A 60 5.97 4.57 -0.05
N VAL A 61 6.27 3.42 0.54
CA VAL A 61 6.77 2.25 -0.19
C VAL A 61 5.81 1.83 -1.31
N ALA A 62 4.51 1.80 -1.03
CA ALA A 62 3.49 1.44 -2.03
C ALA A 62 3.40 2.47 -3.17
N ALA A 63 3.43 3.77 -2.85
CA ALA A 63 3.42 4.86 -3.83
C ALA A 63 4.67 4.83 -4.72
N HIS A 64 5.85 4.60 -4.13
CA HIS A 64 7.10 4.46 -4.88
C HIS A 64 7.08 3.24 -5.81
N ARG A 65 6.65 2.07 -5.30
CA ARG A 65 6.46 0.86 -6.11
C ARG A 65 5.47 1.06 -7.25
N LEU A 66 4.39 1.82 -7.03
CA LEU A 66 3.44 2.14 -8.08
C LEU A 66 4.05 3.04 -9.14
N LYS A 67 4.85 4.05 -8.76
CA LYS A 67 5.62 4.89 -9.71
C LYS A 67 6.48 4.01 -10.61
N ASP A 68 7.22 3.06 -10.03
CA ASP A 68 8.07 2.15 -10.79
C ASP A 68 7.23 1.21 -11.68
N ALA A 69 6.13 0.67 -11.15
CA ALA A 69 5.22 -0.18 -11.92
C ALA A 69 4.65 0.54 -13.16
N LEU A 70 4.24 1.79 -13.00
CA LEU A 70 3.72 2.61 -14.09
C LEU A 70 4.81 2.90 -15.14
N ASN A 71 6.00 3.31 -14.70
CA ASN A 71 7.12 3.60 -15.60
C ASN A 71 7.57 2.34 -16.37
N ASN A 72 7.57 1.17 -15.71
CA ASN A 72 7.90 -0.11 -16.35
C ASN A 72 6.80 -0.61 -17.32
N ASN A 73 5.62 0.01 -17.31
CA ASN A 73 4.48 -0.37 -18.15
C ASN A 73 3.98 0.80 -19.02
N GLY A 74 4.86 1.74 -19.39
CA GLY A 74 4.62 2.74 -20.43
C GLY A 74 3.88 4.00 -20.00
N VAL A 75 3.60 4.20 -18.73
CA VAL A 75 3.04 5.43 -18.17
C VAL A 75 4.15 6.28 -17.57
N LYS A 76 4.32 7.53 -17.99
CA LYS A 76 5.33 8.42 -17.40
C LYS A 76 4.89 8.93 -16.03
N ALA A 77 5.35 8.28 -14.97
CA ALA A 77 5.05 8.66 -13.60
C ALA A 77 6.24 9.38 -12.95
N LYS A 78 5.98 10.55 -12.36
CA LYS A 78 6.87 11.24 -11.43
C LYS A 78 6.26 11.26 -10.04
N MET A 79 7.08 11.27 -9.00
CA MET A 79 6.62 11.37 -7.63
C MET A 79 7.05 12.71 -7.02
N LEU A 80 6.10 13.45 -6.45
CA LEU A 80 6.34 14.69 -5.73
C LEU A 80 6.18 14.44 -4.23
N VAL A 81 7.24 14.67 -3.48
CA VAL A 81 7.29 14.40 -2.04
C VAL A 81 7.76 15.61 -1.24
N ARG A 82 7.41 15.62 0.05
CA ARG A 82 8.04 16.53 1.01
C ARG A 82 9.43 16.04 1.41
N ASP A 83 9.52 14.75 1.78
CA ASP A 83 10.73 14.11 2.27
C ASP A 83 11.27 13.15 1.22
N LYS A 84 12.34 13.56 0.53
CA LYS A 84 13.06 12.75 -0.46
C LYS A 84 14.28 12.12 0.21
N ASP A 85 14.48 10.82 -0.02
CA ASP A 85 15.52 10.03 0.63
C ASP A 85 16.56 9.48 -0.37
N THR A 86 16.31 9.54 -1.69
CA THR A 86 17.18 8.99 -2.74
C THR A 86 17.54 10.01 -3.81
N ASP A 87 18.49 9.64 -4.69
CA ASP A 87 18.86 10.44 -5.86
C ASP A 87 18.01 10.12 -7.12
N ASP A 88 16.92 9.36 -6.96
CA ASP A 88 16.02 9.04 -8.08
C ASP A 88 15.50 10.31 -8.75
N ILE A 89 15.81 10.45 -10.05
CA ILE A 89 15.42 11.62 -10.86
C ILE A 89 13.90 11.70 -11.10
N SER A 90 13.20 10.59 -11.00
CA SER A 90 11.73 10.54 -11.13
C SER A 90 11.01 10.97 -9.84
N VAL A 91 11.74 11.19 -8.75
CA VAL A 91 11.24 11.70 -7.47
C VAL A 91 11.70 13.14 -7.30
N VAL A 92 10.75 14.05 -7.10
CA VAL A 92 11.00 15.48 -6.92
C VAL A 92 10.64 15.88 -5.50
N ALA A 93 11.56 16.56 -4.83
CA ALA A 93 11.30 17.13 -3.52
C ALA A 93 10.72 18.54 -3.62
N MET A 94 9.72 18.86 -2.81
CA MET A 94 9.23 20.24 -2.64
C MET A 94 10.24 21.17 -1.94
N GLY A 95 11.43 20.66 -1.66
CA GLY A 95 12.49 21.31 -0.90
C GLY A 95 12.29 21.12 0.61
N ARG A 96 13.35 20.69 1.30
CA ARG A 96 13.43 20.72 2.77
C ARG A 96 13.60 22.18 3.21
N SER A 97 12.57 23.02 3.01
CA SER A 97 12.63 24.36 3.56
C SER A 97 12.29 24.29 5.05
N MET A 98 12.91 25.13 5.85
CA MET A 98 12.51 25.34 7.26
C MET A 98 10.99 25.52 7.36
N LEU A 99 10.37 26.08 6.33
CA LEU A 99 8.92 26.29 6.24
C LEU A 99 8.12 24.98 6.18
N SER A 100 8.62 23.92 5.53
CA SER A 100 7.92 22.62 5.50
C SER A 100 7.95 21.94 6.87
N TRP A 101 9.07 22.04 7.57
CA TRP A 101 9.21 21.56 8.94
C TRP A 101 8.32 22.35 9.92
N TRP A 102 8.25 23.68 9.81
CA TRP A 102 7.35 24.51 10.62
C TRP A 102 5.88 24.18 10.37
N ARG A 103 5.47 23.87 9.13
CA ARG A 103 4.09 23.43 8.80
C ARG A 103 3.74 22.14 9.49
N PHE A 104 4.65 21.16 9.46
CA PHE A 104 4.47 19.90 10.19
C PHE A 104 4.33 20.13 11.69
N LEU A 105 5.25 20.86 12.31
CA LEU A 105 5.21 21.17 13.73
C LEU A 105 3.95 21.96 14.12
N TRP A 106 3.57 22.93 13.30
CA TRP A 106 2.36 23.72 13.53
C TRP A 106 1.11 22.83 13.52
N GLU A 107 0.99 21.93 12.58
CA GLU A 107 -0.14 20.99 12.53
C GLU A 107 -0.17 20.09 13.76
N ARG A 108 0.97 19.48 14.13
CA ARG A 108 1.09 18.67 15.36
C ARG A 108 0.78 19.48 16.61
N TRP A 109 1.23 20.73 16.67
CA TRP A 109 0.91 21.63 17.78
C TRP A 109 -0.60 21.91 17.87
N CYS A 110 -1.25 22.23 16.76
CA CYS A 110 -2.69 22.45 16.72
C CYS A 110 -3.46 21.22 17.22
N ILE A 111 -3.05 20.01 16.82
CA ILE A 111 -3.66 18.76 17.29
C ILE A 111 -3.37 18.57 18.78
N PHE A 112 -2.14 18.76 19.23
CA PHE A 112 -1.73 18.59 20.63
C PHE A 112 -2.53 19.48 21.59
N VAL A 113 -2.74 20.75 21.24
CA VAL A 113 -3.60 21.65 22.02
C VAL A 113 -5.05 21.13 22.07
N ARG A 114 -5.58 20.59 20.95
CA ARG A 114 -6.94 20.03 20.88
C ARG A 114 -7.08 18.70 21.61
N LEU A 115 -5.98 17.99 21.82
CA LEU A 115 -5.90 16.79 22.67
C LEU A 115 -5.65 17.11 24.15
N HIS A 116 -5.84 18.39 24.58
CA HIS A 116 -5.58 18.88 25.93
C HIS A 116 -4.15 18.53 26.40
N PHE A 117 -3.16 18.80 25.52
CA PHE A 117 -1.74 18.57 25.76
C PHE A 117 -1.37 17.07 25.96
N SER A 118 -2.24 16.15 25.52
CA SER A 118 -1.96 14.70 25.54
C SER A 118 -1.22 14.28 24.28
N ARG A 119 -0.21 13.41 24.44
CA ARG A 119 0.47 12.74 23.32
C ARG A 119 -0.30 11.52 22.81
N LYS A 120 -1.29 11.05 23.57
CA LYS A 120 -2.17 9.97 23.14
C LYS A 120 -2.90 10.38 21.88
N HIS A 121 -2.92 9.54 20.87
CA HIS A 121 -3.55 9.79 19.55
C HIS A 121 -2.96 10.93 18.70
N LEU A 122 -1.84 11.57 19.12
CA LEU A 122 -1.24 12.71 18.40
C LEU A 122 -0.89 12.39 16.93
N PHE A 123 -0.52 11.15 16.63
CA PHE A 123 -0.18 10.66 15.29
C PHE A 123 -1.25 9.73 14.68
N GLU A 124 -2.37 9.52 15.38
CA GLU A 124 -3.49 8.71 14.89
C GLU A 124 -4.56 9.54 14.21
N ILE A 125 -4.49 10.86 14.36
CA ILE A 125 -5.41 11.82 13.76
C ILE A 125 -4.66 12.88 12.95
N ASP A 126 -5.32 13.41 11.93
CA ASP A 126 -4.79 14.46 11.05
C ASP A 126 -5.91 15.40 10.61
N ILE A 127 -5.65 16.70 10.58
CA ILE A 127 -6.64 17.74 10.28
C ILE A 127 -6.35 18.48 8.97
N ALA A 128 -5.20 18.21 8.35
CA ALA A 128 -4.71 18.85 7.14
C ALA A 128 -4.85 20.39 7.18
N HIS A 129 -4.46 20.97 8.33
CA HIS A 129 -4.57 22.42 8.56
C HIS A 129 -3.45 23.19 7.86
N ALA A 130 -2.25 22.64 7.84
CA ALA A 130 -1.08 23.20 7.18
C ALA A 130 -0.60 22.28 6.05
N GLY A 131 -0.01 22.87 5.00
CA GLY A 131 0.50 22.13 3.85
C GLY A 131 1.09 23.04 2.79
N MET A 132 1.62 22.43 1.73
CA MET A 132 2.25 23.09 0.60
C MET A 132 1.24 23.32 -0.53
N ASP A 133 1.50 24.34 -1.35
CA ASP A 133 0.77 24.56 -2.60
C ASP A 133 1.58 23.96 -3.76
N ILE A 134 1.15 22.80 -4.24
CA ILE A 134 1.82 22.10 -5.34
C ILE A 134 1.36 22.57 -6.72
N THR A 135 0.25 23.33 -6.79
CA THR A 135 -0.35 23.71 -8.09
C THR A 135 0.54 24.59 -8.94
N LYS A 136 1.55 25.22 -8.35
CA LYS A 136 2.52 26.09 -9.03
C LYS A 136 3.80 25.36 -9.44
N THR A 137 3.96 24.08 -9.09
CA THR A 137 5.15 23.32 -9.47
C THR A 137 5.11 22.97 -10.95
N ARG A 138 6.29 22.83 -11.56
CA ARG A 138 6.42 22.42 -12.96
C ARG A 138 5.79 21.04 -13.16
N GLU A 139 6.02 20.12 -12.24
CA GLU A 139 5.52 18.75 -12.27
C GLU A 139 3.99 18.72 -12.27
N PHE A 140 3.35 19.58 -11.47
CA PHE A 140 1.89 19.70 -11.47
C PHE A 140 1.38 20.24 -12.81
N GLN A 141 2.03 21.27 -13.35
CA GLN A 141 1.61 21.88 -14.62
C GLN A 141 1.76 20.93 -15.81
N GLU A 142 2.83 20.16 -15.84
CA GLU A 142 3.12 19.19 -16.91
C GLU A 142 2.29 17.89 -16.81
N ALA A 143 1.76 17.53 -15.64
CA ALA A 143 1.01 16.31 -15.46
C ALA A 143 -0.34 16.32 -16.17
N ASP A 144 -0.76 15.20 -16.70
CA ASP A 144 -2.10 14.99 -17.27
C ASP A 144 -3.07 14.51 -16.18
N ILE A 145 -2.56 13.82 -15.14
CA ILE A 145 -3.31 13.30 -13.99
C ILE A 145 -2.56 13.62 -12.70
N ILE A 146 -3.30 13.99 -11.67
CA ILE A 146 -2.81 14.13 -10.30
C ILE A 146 -3.24 12.92 -9.50
N HIS A 147 -2.27 12.15 -9.01
CA HIS A 147 -2.53 10.95 -8.22
C HIS A 147 -2.08 11.15 -6.78
N LEU A 148 -3.05 11.35 -5.89
CA LEU A 148 -2.81 11.54 -4.46
C LEU A 148 -2.68 10.18 -3.76
N HIS A 149 -1.74 10.08 -2.85
CA HIS A 149 -1.57 8.94 -1.93
C HIS A 149 -1.75 9.41 -0.49
N TRP A 150 -0.74 9.25 0.35
CA TRP A 150 -0.76 9.72 1.73
C TRP A 150 -0.17 11.13 1.84
N VAL A 151 -1.04 12.13 1.96
CA VAL A 151 -0.71 13.55 1.81
C VAL A 151 -0.79 14.34 3.11
N ASN A 152 -0.80 13.66 4.23
CA ASN A 152 -0.93 14.19 5.58
C ASN A 152 0.37 14.79 6.14
N GLN A 153 0.38 15.16 7.40
CA GLN A 153 1.52 15.65 8.15
C GLN A 153 2.23 16.84 7.49
N GLY A 154 1.46 17.83 7.03
CA GLY A 154 2.01 19.07 6.46
C GLY A 154 2.40 18.98 4.98
N MET A 155 2.13 17.88 4.28
CA MET A 155 2.29 17.80 2.82
C MET A 155 1.22 18.64 2.12
N LEU A 156 -0.06 18.30 2.29
CA LEU A 156 -1.18 19.09 1.74
C LEU A 156 -2.12 19.53 2.85
N SER A 157 -2.55 20.79 2.77
CA SER A 157 -3.67 21.28 3.57
C SER A 157 -5.00 21.08 2.84
N LEU A 158 -6.14 21.18 3.56
CA LEU A 158 -7.46 21.19 2.92
C LEU A 158 -7.61 22.35 1.91
N ASN A 159 -6.93 23.48 2.13
CA ASN A 159 -6.88 24.56 1.13
C ASN A 159 -6.03 24.19 -0.09
N GLY A 160 -4.94 23.44 0.09
CA GLY A 160 -4.14 22.90 -0.99
C GLY A 160 -4.95 21.89 -1.82
N LEU A 161 -5.66 20.97 -1.15
CA LEU A 161 -6.57 20.03 -1.80
C LEU A 161 -7.67 20.75 -2.57
N ARG A 162 -8.27 21.82 -2.00
CA ARG A 162 -9.26 22.66 -2.69
C ARG A 162 -8.71 23.23 -4.00
N LYS A 163 -7.46 23.73 -4.02
CA LYS A 163 -6.85 24.27 -5.23
C LYS A 163 -6.63 23.17 -6.28
N ILE A 164 -6.17 21.99 -5.86
CA ILE A 164 -5.99 20.84 -6.75
C ILE A 164 -7.32 20.45 -7.36
N LEU A 165 -8.37 20.27 -6.54
CA LEU A 165 -9.70 19.88 -6.99
C LEU A 165 -10.44 20.99 -7.77
N SER A 166 -10.01 22.23 -7.68
CA SER A 166 -10.53 23.33 -8.52
C SER A 166 -9.74 23.51 -9.84
N SER A 167 -8.72 22.67 -10.08
CA SER A 167 -7.98 22.67 -11.36
C SER A 167 -8.72 21.87 -12.44
N THR A 168 -8.28 22.02 -13.69
CA THR A 168 -8.81 21.24 -14.83
C THR A 168 -8.29 19.81 -14.88
N LYS A 169 -7.36 19.43 -13.99
CA LYS A 169 -6.73 18.09 -14.02
C LYS A 169 -7.60 17.03 -13.34
N PRO A 170 -7.74 15.82 -13.93
CA PRO A 170 -8.37 14.69 -13.24
C PRO A 170 -7.56 14.29 -12.01
N VAL A 171 -8.27 13.87 -10.95
CA VAL A 171 -7.66 13.47 -9.69
C VAL A 171 -8.03 12.04 -9.36
N VAL A 172 -7.01 11.21 -9.16
CA VAL A 172 -7.10 9.87 -8.59
C VAL A 172 -6.53 9.93 -7.17
N TRP A 173 -7.14 9.22 -6.21
CA TRP A 173 -6.66 9.21 -4.83
C TRP A 173 -6.59 7.79 -4.28
N THR A 174 -5.37 7.25 -4.17
CA THR A 174 -5.17 5.95 -3.53
C THR A 174 -5.19 6.09 -2.01
N MET A 175 -6.12 5.37 -1.41
CA MET A 175 -6.34 5.31 0.03
C MET A 175 -5.51 4.18 0.63
N HIS A 176 -4.60 4.52 1.54
CA HIS A 176 -3.83 3.56 2.34
C HIS A 176 -4.46 3.34 3.73
N ASP A 177 -5.31 4.25 4.14
CA ASP A 177 -6.09 4.23 5.38
C ASP A 177 -7.44 4.94 5.16
N LEU A 178 -8.24 5.08 6.22
CA LEU A 178 -9.57 5.68 6.16
C LEU A 178 -9.58 7.22 6.24
N TRP A 179 -8.42 7.89 6.31
CA TRP A 179 -8.42 9.34 6.51
C TRP A 179 -9.21 10.12 5.46
N PRO A 180 -9.17 9.81 4.15
CA PRO A 180 -10.01 10.50 3.17
C PRO A 180 -11.52 10.36 3.43
N ALA A 181 -11.94 9.24 4.02
CA ALA A 181 -13.33 8.88 4.28
C ALA A 181 -13.85 9.30 5.67
N THR A 182 -12.97 9.76 6.57
CA THR A 182 -13.31 10.14 7.95
C THR A 182 -13.11 11.63 8.22
N GLY A 183 -13.50 12.11 9.38
CA GLY A 183 -13.21 13.48 9.81
C GLY A 183 -11.71 13.70 10.01
N ILE A 184 -11.09 12.93 10.90
CA ILE A 184 -9.70 13.14 11.33
C ILE A 184 -8.86 11.86 11.47
N CYS A 185 -9.47 10.68 11.62
CA CYS A 185 -8.75 9.46 11.99
C CYS A 185 -8.29 8.67 10.76
N HIS A 186 -7.14 7.99 10.90
CA HIS A 186 -6.60 7.06 9.91
C HIS A 186 -7.25 5.68 10.02
N TYR A 187 -7.65 5.26 11.22
CA TYR A 187 -8.31 3.99 11.52
C TYR A 187 -9.57 4.23 12.33
N ALA A 188 -10.68 3.63 11.92
CA ALA A 188 -11.98 3.85 12.56
C ALA A 188 -12.15 3.10 13.89
N ARG A 189 -11.40 2.00 14.12
CA ARG A 189 -11.42 1.20 15.36
C ARG A 189 -12.85 0.82 15.81
N GLY A 190 -13.70 0.46 14.85
CA GLY A 190 -15.10 0.13 15.09
C GLY A 190 -16.06 1.32 15.16
N CYS A 191 -15.58 2.57 15.11
CA CYS A 191 -16.42 3.75 15.01
C CYS A 191 -17.13 3.80 13.64
N GLN A 192 -18.43 3.98 13.62
CA GLN A 192 -19.26 4.06 12.41
C GLN A 192 -19.76 5.48 12.10
N ALA A 193 -19.35 6.49 12.87
CA ALA A 193 -19.84 7.86 12.68
C ALA A 193 -19.58 8.40 11.27
N PHE A 194 -18.49 8.00 10.62
CA PHE A 194 -18.15 8.45 9.26
C PHE A 194 -19.13 7.97 8.18
N HIS A 195 -20.01 7.00 8.46
CA HIS A 195 -21.07 6.58 7.54
C HIS A 195 -22.11 7.69 7.30
N ARG A 196 -22.22 8.65 8.22
CA ARG A 196 -23.09 9.82 8.11
C ARG A 196 -22.28 11.10 8.29
N GLN A 197 -21.99 11.46 9.53
CA GLN A 197 -21.23 12.64 9.87
C GLN A 197 -20.36 12.37 11.09
N CYS A 198 -19.05 12.66 11.00
CA CYS A 198 -18.18 12.57 12.16
C CYS A 198 -18.53 13.62 13.23
N GLY A 199 -18.43 13.22 14.47
CA GLY A 199 -18.66 13.99 15.69
C GLY A 199 -18.70 13.04 16.88
N ASN A 200 -18.66 13.54 18.12
CA ASN A 200 -18.55 12.75 19.33
C ASN A 200 -17.39 11.72 19.22
N CYS A 201 -16.21 12.23 18.80
CA CYS A 201 -15.10 11.39 18.39
C CYS A 201 -14.42 10.74 19.59
N PRO A 202 -14.34 9.39 19.67
CA PRO A 202 -13.74 8.69 20.81
C PRO A 202 -12.23 8.92 20.95
N LEU A 203 -11.55 9.43 19.92
CA LEU A 203 -10.13 9.75 19.96
C LEU A 203 -9.85 11.14 20.59
N LEU A 204 -10.90 11.92 20.82
CA LEU A 204 -10.78 13.25 21.44
C LEU A 204 -11.06 13.17 22.95
N PRO A 205 -10.50 14.09 23.75
CA PRO A 205 -10.74 14.14 25.18
C PRO A 205 -12.23 14.16 25.53
N GLY A 206 -12.63 13.37 26.55
CA GLY A 206 -14.02 13.27 26.97
C GLY A 206 -14.98 12.63 25.98
N GLY A 207 -14.47 11.95 24.93
CA GLY A 207 -15.32 11.33 23.88
C GLY A 207 -15.82 12.34 22.84
N GLY A 208 -15.25 13.56 22.81
CA GLY A 208 -15.61 14.60 21.85
C GLY A 208 -16.96 15.27 22.11
N SER A 209 -17.53 15.89 21.09
CA SER A 209 -18.87 16.49 21.07
C SER A 209 -19.42 16.50 19.65
N SER A 210 -20.70 16.84 19.48
CA SER A 210 -21.33 16.96 18.16
C SER A 210 -20.71 18.04 17.25
N SER A 211 -19.99 19.00 17.84
CA SER A 211 -19.30 20.09 17.13
C SER A 211 -17.79 20.07 17.35
N ASP A 212 -17.21 18.93 17.64
CA ASP A 212 -15.80 18.73 17.94
C ASP A 212 -14.87 18.93 16.72
N LEU A 213 -13.59 18.64 16.90
CA LEU A 213 -12.57 18.75 15.86
C LEU A 213 -12.88 17.80 14.67
N ALA A 214 -13.41 16.60 14.94
CA ALA A 214 -13.76 15.66 13.91
C ALA A 214 -14.93 16.15 13.05
N ALA A 215 -15.98 16.69 13.68
CA ALA A 215 -17.11 17.28 13.00
C ALA A 215 -16.71 18.48 12.12
N LYS A 216 -15.90 19.40 12.68
CA LYS A 216 -15.42 20.59 11.96
C LYS A 216 -14.55 20.23 10.76
N THR A 217 -13.67 19.25 10.91
CA THR A 217 -12.80 18.80 9.82
C THR A 217 -13.60 18.05 8.77
N TRP A 218 -14.59 17.26 9.19
CA TRP A 218 -15.51 16.54 8.29
C TRP A 218 -16.24 17.54 7.38
N HIS A 219 -16.86 18.59 7.91
CA HIS A 219 -17.53 19.62 7.11
C HIS A 219 -16.60 20.33 6.13
N ARG A 220 -15.37 20.62 6.56
CA ARG A 220 -14.36 21.21 5.67
C ARG A 220 -13.98 20.28 4.54
N LYS A 221 -13.79 18.97 4.82
CA LYS A 221 -13.52 17.95 3.79
C LYS A 221 -14.71 17.82 2.82
N SER A 222 -15.93 17.74 3.32
CA SER A 222 -17.13 17.71 2.49
C SER A 222 -17.17 18.88 1.51
N SER A 223 -16.96 20.11 2.00
CA SER A 223 -16.90 21.31 1.13
C SER A 223 -15.73 21.29 0.13
N VAL A 224 -14.67 20.56 0.38
CA VAL A 224 -13.54 20.43 -0.54
C VAL A 224 -13.82 19.36 -1.57
N LEU A 225 -14.31 18.19 -1.16
CA LEU A 225 -14.58 17.05 -2.04
C LEU A 225 -15.75 17.30 -3.00
N SER A 226 -16.77 18.06 -2.59
CA SER A 226 -17.92 18.40 -3.46
C SER A 226 -17.56 19.25 -4.69
N ARG A 227 -16.31 19.69 -4.83
CA ARG A 227 -15.90 20.58 -5.94
C ARG A 227 -15.62 19.87 -7.25
N GLN A 228 -15.23 18.61 -7.18
CA GLN A 228 -14.89 17.83 -8.35
C GLN A 228 -15.05 16.35 -8.05
N HIS A 229 -15.42 15.57 -9.05
CA HIS A 229 -15.36 14.12 -8.97
C HIS A 229 -13.91 13.65 -8.75
N VAL A 230 -13.71 12.77 -7.76
CA VAL A 230 -12.42 12.13 -7.46
C VAL A 230 -12.58 10.62 -7.66
N SER A 231 -11.63 10.02 -8.38
CA SER A 231 -11.57 8.56 -8.50
C SER A 231 -10.75 8.00 -7.34
N PHE A 232 -11.44 7.52 -6.29
CA PHE A 232 -10.75 6.88 -5.16
C PHE A 232 -10.39 5.44 -5.49
N VAL A 233 -9.17 5.04 -5.09
CA VAL A 233 -8.67 3.67 -5.17
C VAL A 233 -8.32 3.21 -3.76
N ALA A 234 -8.98 2.19 -3.26
CA ALA A 234 -8.63 1.54 -1.99
C ALA A 234 -7.66 0.38 -2.25
N CYS A 235 -6.58 0.27 -1.46
CA CYS A 235 -5.61 -0.79 -1.68
C CYS A 235 -6.10 -2.20 -1.28
N SER A 236 -7.25 -2.31 -0.61
CA SER A 236 -7.93 -3.58 -0.35
C SER A 236 -9.43 -3.51 -0.62
N ARG A 237 -10.07 -4.65 -0.83
CA ARG A 237 -11.53 -4.73 -0.93
C ARG A 237 -12.18 -4.34 0.39
N TRP A 238 -11.57 -4.72 1.52
CA TRP A 238 -12.02 -4.33 2.86
C TRP A 238 -12.05 -2.81 3.01
N LEU A 239 -10.95 -2.12 2.70
CA LEU A 239 -10.91 -0.66 2.76
C LEU A 239 -11.92 -0.02 1.80
N GLY A 240 -12.04 -0.57 0.59
CA GLY A 240 -13.03 -0.11 -0.41
C GLY A 240 -14.47 -0.25 0.08
N ALA A 241 -14.79 -1.36 0.78
CA ALA A 241 -16.09 -1.55 1.39
C ALA A 241 -16.38 -0.53 2.50
N GLN A 242 -15.38 -0.25 3.36
CA GLN A 242 -15.50 0.79 4.38
C GLN A 242 -15.64 2.20 3.75
N ALA A 243 -14.84 2.51 2.75
CA ALA A 243 -14.86 3.80 2.07
C ALA A 243 -16.20 4.10 1.39
N ARG A 244 -16.80 3.12 0.72
CA ARG A 244 -18.12 3.27 0.08
C ARG A 244 -19.26 3.55 1.06
N GLN A 245 -19.09 3.25 2.35
CA GLN A 245 -20.06 3.59 3.39
C GLN A 245 -19.93 5.03 3.87
N SER A 246 -18.85 5.74 3.52
CA SER A 246 -18.61 7.11 3.98
C SER A 246 -19.46 8.11 3.21
N GLU A 247 -20.21 8.95 3.93
CA GLU A 247 -20.93 10.09 3.37
C GLU A 247 -20.01 11.10 2.66
N LEU A 248 -18.76 11.24 3.10
CA LEU A 248 -17.78 12.12 2.43
C LEU A 248 -17.45 11.68 1.01
N LEU A 249 -17.57 10.38 0.72
CA LEU A 249 -17.20 9.82 -0.57
C LEU A 249 -18.40 9.51 -1.46
N GLN A 250 -19.62 9.86 -1.03
CA GLN A 250 -20.79 9.76 -1.88
C GLN A 250 -20.67 10.66 -3.12
N GLY A 251 -21.08 10.14 -4.28
CA GLY A 251 -20.88 10.82 -5.57
C GLY A 251 -19.49 10.69 -6.18
N HIS A 252 -18.58 9.98 -5.52
CA HIS A 252 -17.26 9.63 -6.04
C HIS A 252 -17.18 8.14 -6.40
N THR A 253 -16.27 7.78 -7.33
CA THR A 253 -16.01 6.35 -7.58
C THR A 253 -15.03 5.80 -6.54
N VAL A 254 -15.26 4.57 -6.09
CA VAL A 254 -14.35 3.85 -5.19
C VAL A 254 -14.07 2.46 -5.77
N THR A 255 -12.88 2.29 -6.33
CA THR A 255 -12.37 1.04 -6.88
C THR A 255 -11.38 0.38 -5.90
N SER A 256 -11.15 -0.92 -6.00
CA SER A 256 -10.15 -1.60 -5.16
C SER A 256 -9.04 -2.15 -6.04
N ILE A 257 -7.80 -1.64 -5.86
CA ILE A 257 -6.59 -2.08 -6.56
C ILE A 257 -5.48 -2.25 -5.52
N PRO A 258 -4.87 -3.43 -5.40
CA PRO A 258 -3.80 -3.66 -4.42
C PRO A 258 -2.52 -2.90 -4.76
N ASN A 259 -1.61 -2.81 -3.78
CA ASN A 259 -0.27 -2.27 -3.99
C ASN A 259 0.53 -3.21 -4.92
N PRO A 260 1.42 -2.69 -5.79
CA PRO A 260 2.29 -3.50 -6.62
C PRO A 260 3.55 -3.96 -5.89
N ILE A 261 4.15 -5.05 -6.39
CA ILE A 261 5.48 -5.51 -6.00
C ILE A 261 6.32 -5.86 -7.23
N ASP A 262 7.61 -5.59 -7.18
CA ASP A 262 8.55 -6.05 -8.22
C ASP A 262 8.93 -7.52 -7.97
N THR A 263 8.34 -8.40 -8.77
CA THR A 263 8.55 -9.84 -8.70
C THR A 263 9.90 -10.30 -9.27
N ARG A 264 10.70 -9.39 -9.83
CA ARG A 264 12.10 -9.65 -10.21
C ARG A 264 13.04 -9.48 -9.01
N VAL A 265 12.66 -8.61 -8.08
CA VAL A 265 13.41 -8.33 -6.84
C VAL A 265 12.95 -9.29 -5.75
N PHE A 266 11.65 -9.32 -5.47
CA PHE A 266 11.04 -10.24 -4.50
C PHE A 266 10.62 -11.51 -5.23
N CYS A 267 11.45 -12.52 -5.14
CA CYS A 267 11.23 -13.82 -5.76
C CYS A 267 11.86 -14.93 -4.90
N PRO A 268 11.47 -16.19 -5.10
CA PRO A 268 12.10 -17.31 -4.42
C PRO A 268 13.58 -17.41 -4.75
N LYS A 269 14.41 -17.58 -3.72
CA LYS A 269 15.87 -17.79 -3.78
C LYS A 269 16.25 -18.97 -2.90
N ASP A 270 17.51 -19.41 -2.95
CA ASP A 270 18.02 -20.48 -2.09
C ASP A 270 17.97 -20.07 -0.61
N PRO A 271 17.13 -20.74 0.21
CA PRO A 271 17.01 -20.43 1.63
C PRO A 271 18.29 -20.73 2.42
N THR A 272 19.07 -21.71 1.99
CA THR A 272 20.35 -22.07 2.64
C THR A 272 21.37 -20.96 2.51
N GLU A 273 21.49 -20.39 1.33
CA GLU A 273 22.38 -19.24 1.09
C GLU A 273 21.91 -18.00 1.86
N ALA A 274 20.59 -17.73 1.85
CA ALA A 274 20.01 -16.63 2.60
C ALA A 274 20.30 -16.75 4.12
N ARG A 275 20.18 -17.95 4.69
CA ARG A 275 20.51 -18.21 6.10
C ARG A 275 21.98 -18.03 6.42
N ARG A 276 22.89 -18.50 5.55
CA ARG A 276 24.32 -18.28 5.72
C ARG A 276 24.69 -16.80 5.76
N GLN A 277 24.14 -16.02 4.83
CA GLN A 277 24.36 -14.56 4.78
C GLN A 277 23.90 -13.84 6.04
N LEU A 278 22.82 -14.32 6.65
CA LEU A 278 22.21 -13.72 7.84
C LEU A 278 22.70 -14.33 9.17
N GLY A 279 23.57 -15.35 9.14
CA GLY A 279 24.04 -16.04 10.35
C GLY A 279 22.91 -16.82 11.05
N LEU A 280 21.91 -17.28 10.32
CA LEU A 280 20.77 -18.03 10.82
C LEU A 280 21.03 -19.55 10.79
N PRO A 281 20.39 -20.36 11.66
CA PRO A 281 20.58 -21.80 11.70
C PRO A 281 20.11 -22.47 10.41
N LEU A 282 20.88 -23.47 9.96
CA LEU A 282 20.59 -24.24 8.75
C LEU A 282 19.72 -25.48 9.03
N ASP A 283 19.73 -25.95 10.26
CA ASP A 283 19.10 -27.19 10.73
C ASP A 283 17.71 -26.98 11.38
N LYS A 284 17.29 -25.73 11.52
CA LYS A 284 15.98 -25.40 12.14
C LYS A 284 14.99 -24.89 11.09
N ARG A 285 13.71 -25.11 11.38
CA ARG A 285 12.63 -24.37 10.70
C ARG A 285 12.56 -22.97 11.28
N LEU A 286 12.37 -21.97 10.44
CA LEU A 286 12.40 -20.57 10.84
C LEU A 286 11.04 -19.90 10.61
N LEU A 287 10.40 -19.51 11.71
CA LEU A 287 9.33 -18.52 11.70
C LEU A 287 9.95 -17.14 11.47
N LEU A 288 9.22 -16.25 10.82
CA LEU A 288 9.62 -14.85 10.63
C LEU A 288 8.52 -13.92 11.13
N PHE A 289 8.89 -12.93 11.92
CA PHE A 289 8.07 -11.77 12.25
C PHE A 289 8.75 -10.50 11.76
N VAL A 290 8.00 -9.63 11.07
CA VAL A 290 8.52 -8.37 10.51
C VAL A 290 7.65 -7.20 10.92
N SER A 291 8.27 -6.17 11.51
CA SER A 291 7.60 -4.90 11.80
C SER A 291 8.62 -3.76 11.85
N GLN A 292 8.27 -2.57 11.38
CA GLN A 292 9.15 -1.41 11.51
C GLN A 292 9.56 -1.16 12.98
N ARG A 293 8.62 -1.39 13.90
CA ARG A 293 8.84 -1.37 15.35
C ARG A 293 8.10 -2.54 15.98
N VAL A 294 8.84 -3.52 16.48
CA VAL A 294 8.27 -4.79 17.00
C VAL A 294 7.47 -4.59 18.29
N THR A 295 7.70 -3.50 19.00
CA THR A 295 6.96 -3.11 20.21
C THR A 295 5.65 -2.34 19.91
N ASP A 296 5.27 -2.15 18.64
CA ASP A 296 3.96 -1.60 18.29
C ASP A 296 2.86 -2.60 18.63
N GLY A 297 2.06 -2.31 19.67
CA GLY A 297 0.99 -3.20 20.14
C GLY A 297 -0.03 -3.56 19.06
N ARG A 298 -0.22 -2.69 18.04
CA ARG A 298 -1.10 -2.97 16.90
C ARG A 298 -0.61 -4.15 16.04
N LYS A 299 0.69 -4.46 16.08
CA LYS A 299 1.28 -5.60 15.35
C LYS A 299 1.13 -6.94 16.06
N GLY A 300 0.56 -6.96 17.27
CA GLY A 300 0.08 -8.17 17.95
C GLY A 300 1.17 -9.08 18.51
N MET A 301 2.36 -8.53 18.83
CA MET A 301 3.46 -9.33 19.40
C MET A 301 3.04 -10.13 20.64
N ASP A 302 2.19 -9.59 21.51
CA ASP A 302 1.73 -10.28 22.71
C ASP A 302 0.90 -11.54 22.39
N TYR A 303 0.15 -11.54 21.29
CA TYR A 303 -0.55 -12.72 20.78
C TYR A 303 0.41 -13.77 20.24
N LEU A 304 1.49 -13.34 19.56
CA LEU A 304 2.53 -14.24 19.09
C LEU A 304 3.27 -14.90 20.26
N VAL A 305 3.68 -14.13 21.28
CA VAL A 305 4.32 -14.66 22.50
C VAL A 305 3.46 -15.76 23.10
N LYS A 306 2.18 -15.47 23.34
CA LYS A 306 1.25 -16.45 23.93
C LYS A 306 1.02 -17.67 23.01
N ALA A 307 0.94 -17.46 21.69
CA ALA A 307 0.76 -18.57 20.75
C ALA A 307 2.00 -19.49 20.72
N LEU A 308 3.20 -18.94 20.85
CA LEU A 308 4.43 -19.75 20.94
C LEU A 308 4.53 -20.50 22.26
N GLU A 309 4.05 -19.92 23.37
CA GLU A 309 3.94 -20.64 24.65
C GLU A 309 3.02 -21.86 24.55
N ILE A 310 1.83 -21.70 23.93
CA ILE A 310 0.88 -22.77 23.68
C ILE A 310 1.50 -23.82 22.75
N LEU A 311 2.10 -23.40 21.64
CA LEU A 311 2.72 -24.30 20.66
C LEU A 311 3.77 -25.20 21.29
N VAL A 312 4.67 -24.64 22.13
CA VAL A 312 5.74 -25.39 22.79
C VAL A 312 5.20 -26.25 23.96
N ALA A 313 4.11 -25.84 24.65
CA ALA A 313 3.48 -26.63 25.66
C ALA A 313 2.81 -27.90 25.09
N ASP A 314 2.13 -27.76 23.95
CA ASP A 314 1.46 -28.86 23.24
C ASP A 314 2.44 -29.74 22.44
N HIS A 315 3.53 -29.18 21.96
CA HIS A 315 4.52 -29.81 21.08
C HIS A 315 5.96 -29.43 21.52
N PRO A 316 6.47 -30.01 22.63
CA PRO A 316 7.77 -29.64 23.21
C PRO A 316 8.97 -29.87 22.24
N GLU A 317 8.87 -30.85 21.36
CA GLU A 317 9.89 -31.18 20.36
C GLU A 317 10.19 -30.01 19.39
N LEU A 318 9.23 -29.13 19.15
CA LEU A 318 9.40 -27.98 18.27
C LEU A 318 10.41 -26.96 18.82
N ARG A 319 10.68 -26.97 20.13
CA ARG A 319 11.68 -26.10 20.73
C ARG A 319 13.10 -26.37 20.19
N GLU A 320 13.38 -27.62 19.89
CA GLU A 320 14.69 -28.03 19.37
C GLU A 320 14.79 -27.87 17.83
N THR A 321 13.69 -28.03 17.12
CA THR A 321 13.66 -28.05 15.66
C THR A 321 13.25 -26.74 15.01
N THR A 322 12.73 -25.78 15.80
CA THR A 322 12.16 -24.53 15.28
C THR A 322 12.77 -23.31 15.98
N GLY A 323 12.87 -22.20 15.27
CA GLY A 323 13.28 -20.91 15.79
C GLY A 323 12.48 -19.77 15.16
N ILE A 324 12.66 -18.55 15.67
CA ILE A 324 11.99 -17.37 15.15
C ILE A 324 12.98 -16.25 14.85
N ALA A 325 13.03 -15.79 13.61
CA ALA A 325 13.74 -14.58 13.20
C ALA A 325 12.83 -13.35 13.37
N ILE A 326 13.38 -12.26 13.87
CA ILE A 326 12.63 -11.02 14.16
C ILE A 326 13.31 -9.86 13.44
N LEU A 327 12.66 -9.31 12.43
CA LEU A 327 13.14 -8.14 11.70
C LEU A 327 12.39 -6.88 12.15
N GLY A 328 13.13 -5.90 12.65
CA GLY A 328 12.61 -4.58 13.01
C GLY A 328 13.29 -3.95 14.20
N GLY A 329 13.03 -2.67 14.43
CA GLY A 329 13.56 -1.96 15.58
C GLY A 329 13.03 -2.52 16.90
N HIS A 330 13.90 -2.60 17.90
CA HIS A 330 13.64 -3.17 19.23
C HIS A 330 13.42 -4.70 19.24
N ALA A 331 13.98 -5.43 18.28
CA ALA A 331 13.85 -6.90 18.20
C ALA A 331 14.43 -7.61 19.44
N GLU A 332 15.52 -7.10 19.98
CA GLU A 332 16.20 -7.63 21.18
C GLU A 332 15.31 -7.56 22.43
N GLU A 333 14.47 -6.53 22.55
CA GLU A 333 13.59 -6.34 23.72
C GLU A 333 12.52 -7.43 23.82
N VAL A 334 12.13 -8.04 22.71
CA VAL A 334 11.09 -9.08 22.68
C VAL A 334 11.66 -10.48 22.59
N ALA A 335 12.89 -10.65 22.15
CA ALA A 335 13.53 -11.96 21.94
C ALA A 335 13.50 -12.84 23.22
N GLY A 336 13.79 -12.27 24.40
CA GLY A 336 13.77 -12.97 25.67
C GLY A 336 12.40 -13.40 26.18
N ARG A 337 11.31 -12.95 25.53
CA ARG A 337 9.92 -13.29 25.92
C ARG A 337 9.38 -14.49 25.13
N LEU A 338 10.11 -14.97 24.12
CA LEU A 338 9.62 -16.00 23.20
C LEU A 338 9.99 -17.40 23.68
N ALA A 339 9.07 -18.34 23.55
CA ALA A 339 9.26 -19.74 23.97
C ALA A 339 10.17 -20.54 23.01
N LEU A 340 10.43 -20.02 21.81
CA LEU A 340 11.36 -20.59 20.83
C LEU A 340 12.69 -19.83 20.81
N PRO A 341 13.80 -20.45 20.37
CA PRO A 341 15.04 -19.75 20.07
C PRO A 341 14.81 -18.56 19.13
N ALA A 342 15.17 -17.36 19.56
CA ALA A 342 14.92 -16.12 18.83
C ALA A 342 16.20 -15.55 18.21
N TYR A 343 16.09 -15.07 16.98
CA TYR A 343 17.18 -14.49 16.19
C TYR A 343 16.81 -13.05 15.80
N PRO A 344 17.14 -12.05 16.63
CA PRO A 344 16.87 -10.66 16.33
C PRO A 344 17.81 -10.19 15.19
N LEU A 345 17.22 -9.66 14.10
CA LEU A 345 17.94 -9.15 12.93
C LEU A 345 18.05 -7.62 12.94
N GLY A 346 17.42 -6.96 13.94
CA GLY A 346 17.42 -5.50 14.02
C GLY A 346 16.62 -4.83 12.89
N TYR A 347 16.87 -3.55 12.67
CA TYR A 347 16.24 -2.78 11.60
C TYR A 347 17.10 -2.85 10.33
N VAL A 348 16.50 -3.26 9.22
CA VAL A 348 17.13 -3.32 7.90
C VAL A 348 16.31 -2.48 6.92
N SER A 349 17.01 -1.67 6.11
CA SER A 349 16.42 -0.85 5.05
C SER A 349 16.88 -1.23 3.64
N ASP A 350 17.96 -2.03 3.53
CA ASP A 350 18.47 -2.50 2.24
C ASP A 350 17.51 -3.56 1.63
N PRO A 351 16.98 -3.33 0.41
CA PRO A 351 16.06 -4.26 -0.22
C PRO A 351 16.63 -5.67 -0.44
N THR A 352 17.91 -5.79 -0.72
CA THR A 352 18.55 -7.08 -0.98
C THR A 352 18.57 -7.93 0.28
N THR A 353 18.95 -7.33 1.41
CA THR A 353 18.92 -7.98 2.72
C THR A 353 17.50 -8.34 3.14
N ILE A 354 16.51 -7.46 2.89
CA ILE A 354 15.09 -7.76 3.18
C ILE A 354 14.63 -8.98 2.39
N VAL A 355 14.99 -9.10 1.10
CA VAL A 355 14.68 -10.28 0.29
C VAL A 355 15.33 -11.54 0.84
N SER A 356 16.60 -11.46 1.30
CA SER A 356 17.28 -12.59 1.96
C SER A 356 16.57 -12.99 3.26
N VAL A 357 16.08 -12.03 4.06
CA VAL A 357 15.32 -12.33 5.29
C VAL A 357 14.06 -13.12 5.00
N TYR A 358 13.27 -12.72 3.99
CA TYR A 358 12.10 -13.50 3.61
C TYR A 358 12.48 -14.90 3.10
N ASN A 359 13.47 -15.01 2.22
CA ASN A 359 13.89 -16.31 1.67
C ASN A 359 14.52 -17.25 2.72
N ALA A 360 15.03 -16.72 3.84
CA ALA A 360 15.53 -17.54 4.96
C ALA A 360 14.41 -18.21 5.76
N ALA A 361 13.18 -17.69 5.68
CA ALA A 361 12.04 -18.13 6.49
C ALA A 361 11.28 -19.30 5.85
N ASP A 362 10.71 -20.15 6.70
CA ASP A 362 9.79 -21.22 6.31
C ASP A 362 8.32 -20.78 6.40
N LEU A 363 8.04 -19.80 7.29
CA LEU A 363 6.71 -19.31 7.60
C LEU A 363 6.78 -17.86 8.07
N PHE A 364 5.96 -16.99 7.50
CA PHE A 364 5.81 -15.61 7.95
C PHE A 364 4.57 -15.46 8.83
N VAL A 365 4.72 -14.93 10.06
CA VAL A 365 3.63 -14.73 11.02
C VAL A 365 3.36 -13.24 11.19
N ILE A 366 2.10 -12.83 10.98
CA ILE A 366 1.63 -11.46 11.13
C ILE A 366 0.33 -11.39 11.96
N PRO A 367 0.40 -11.37 13.30
CA PRO A 367 -0.75 -11.33 14.18
C PRO A 367 -1.27 -9.89 14.38
N SER A 368 -1.27 -9.07 13.31
CA SER A 368 -1.73 -7.69 13.37
C SER A 368 -3.18 -7.60 13.83
N LEU A 369 -3.44 -6.62 14.72
CA LEU A 369 -4.79 -6.36 15.25
C LEU A 369 -5.59 -5.39 14.35
N GLU A 370 -4.90 -4.64 13.52
CA GLU A 370 -5.50 -3.75 12.53
C GLU A 370 -4.48 -3.50 11.41
N ASP A 371 -4.80 -3.92 10.21
CA ASP A 371 -3.97 -3.68 9.02
C ASP A 371 -4.86 -3.66 7.77
N ASN A 372 -4.53 -2.78 6.82
CA ASN A 372 -5.30 -2.69 5.59
C ASN A 372 -4.79 -3.71 4.54
N LEU A 373 -3.60 -3.48 4.01
CA LEU A 373 -2.94 -4.37 3.04
C LEU A 373 -1.44 -4.38 3.34
N PRO A 374 -0.98 -5.21 4.29
CA PRO A 374 0.41 -5.19 4.73
C PRO A 374 1.37 -5.62 3.61
N ASN A 375 2.28 -4.72 3.22
CA ASN A 375 3.29 -5.00 2.20
C ASN A 375 4.16 -6.22 2.59
N THR A 376 4.35 -6.46 3.88
CA THR A 376 5.14 -7.59 4.40
C THR A 376 4.56 -8.96 4.03
N ILE A 377 3.22 -9.11 3.97
CA ILE A 377 2.60 -10.34 3.45
C ILE A 377 2.90 -10.49 1.96
N MET A 378 2.76 -9.40 1.20
CA MET A 378 3.03 -9.43 -0.24
C MET A 378 4.48 -9.80 -0.54
N GLU A 379 5.42 -9.26 0.23
CA GLU A 379 6.86 -9.53 0.14
C GLU A 379 7.17 -10.99 0.48
N ALA A 380 6.60 -11.52 1.57
CA ALA A 380 6.74 -12.93 1.95
C ALA A 380 6.17 -13.86 0.88
N LEU A 381 4.93 -13.64 0.44
CA LEU A 381 4.30 -14.46 -0.62
C LEU A 381 5.07 -14.39 -1.95
N ALA A 382 5.64 -13.24 -2.29
CA ALA A 382 6.46 -13.08 -3.50
C ALA A 382 7.75 -13.91 -3.43
N CYS A 383 8.34 -14.04 -2.25
CA CYS A 383 9.48 -14.92 -1.99
C CYS A 383 9.08 -16.40 -1.81
N GLY A 384 7.81 -16.75 -2.01
CA GLY A 384 7.31 -18.12 -1.84
C GLY A 384 7.15 -18.56 -0.39
N VAL A 385 7.13 -17.62 0.55
CA VAL A 385 6.96 -17.90 1.98
C VAL A 385 5.48 -17.83 2.34
N PRO A 386 4.87 -18.95 2.78
CA PRO A 386 3.48 -18.95 3.19
C PRO A 386 3.27 -18.14 4.47
N CYS A 387 2.10 -17.53 4.60
CA CYS A 387 1.82 -16.55 5.63
C CYS A 387 0.74 -17.03 6.60
N LEU A 388 0.89 -16.67 7.89
CA LEU A 388 -0.10 -16.87 8.94
C LEU A 388 -0.50 -15.53 9.52
N GLY A 389 -1.79 -15.19 9.52
CA GLY A 389 -2.28 -13.94 10.08
C GLY A 389 -3.70 -14.01 10.60
N PHE A 390 -4.13 -13.01 11.35
CA PHE A 390 -5.50 -12.94 11.85
C PHE A 390 -6.50 -12.56 10.76
N ASN A 391 -7.75 -13.00 10.93
CA ASN A 391 -8.89 -12.60 10.11
C ASN A 391 -9.30 -11.16 10.46
N VAL A 392 -8.54 -10.18 9.93
CA VAL A 392 -8.77 -8.74 10.15
C VAL A 392 -8.32 -7.92 8.97
N GLY A 393 -9.07 -6.85 8.65
CA GLY A 393 -8.73 -5.92 7.58
C GLY A 393 -8.63 -6.59 6.21
N GLY A 394 -7.56 -6.28 5.48
CA GLY A 394 -7.26 -6.88 4.18
C GLY A 394 -6.38 -8.14 4.24
N ILE A 395 -5.99 -8.62 5.43
CA ILE A 395 -5.16 -9.82 5.58
C ILE A 395 -5.80 -11.05 4.92
N PRO A 396 -7.11 -11.34 5.10
CA PRO A 396 -7.76 -12.49 4.45
C PRO A 396 -7.89 -12.38 2.92
N GLU A 397 -7.65 -11.20 2.36
CA GLU A 397 -7.61 -11.03 0.90
C GLU A 397 -6.28 -11.51 0.32
N MET A 398 -5.21 -11.42 1.12
CA MET A 398 -3.85 -11.81 0.73
C MET A 398 -3.56 -13.28 1.06
N ILE A 399 -4.00 -13.73 2.23
CA ILE A 399 -3.83 -15.11 2.69
C ILE A 399 -5.11 -15.89 2.38
N GLU A 400 -5.03 -16.79 1.41
CA GLU A 400 -6.08 -17.77 1.12
C GLU A 400 -5.89 -18.98 2.05
N HIS A 401 -6.80 -19.11 3.03
CA HIS A 401 -6.72 -20.13 4.08
C HIS A 401 -6.48 -21.52 3.51
N GLN A 402 -5.44 -22.20 3.99
CA GLN A 402 -4.97 -23.53 3.58
C GLN A 402 -4.54 -23.66 2.11
N LYS A 403 -4.37 -22.55 1.37
CA LYS A 403 -3.87 -22.55 0.01
C LYS A 403 -2.48 -21.92 -0.11
N ASN A 404 -2.28 -20.71 0.43
CA ASN A 404 -0.99 -20.04 0.46
C ASN A 404 -0.59 -19.62 1.89
N GLY A 405 -1.31 -20.12 2.89
CA GLY A 405 -1.09 -19.80 4.30
C GLY A 405 -2.29 -20.15 5.16
N TYR A 406 -2.34 -19.61 6.37
CA TYR A 406 -3.40 -19.86 7.34
C TYR A 406 -3.99 -18.56 7.86
N VAL A 407 -5.31 -18.43 7.87
CA VAL A 407 -6.02 -17.29 8.46
C VAL A 407 -6.58 -17.74 9.81
N ALA A 408 -5.99 -17.23 10.89
CA ALA A 408 -6.40 -17.55 12.26
C ALA A 408 -7.55 -16.63 12.71
N GLN A 409 -8.36 -17.13 13.62
CA GLN A 409 -9.43 -16.39 14.28
C GLN A 409 -8.86 -15.13 14.95
N TYR A 410 -9.53 -13.99 14.74
CA TYR A 410 -9.10 -12.70 15.27
C TYR A 410 -8.91 -12.75 16.81
N LYS A 411 -7.72 -12.34 17.25
CA LYS A 411 -7.30 -12.31 18.65
C LYS A 411 -7.26 -13.70 19.37
N SER A 412 -7.20 -14.80 18.63
CA SER A 412 -7.03 -16.13 19.22
C SER A 412 -5.57 -16.59 19.14
N SER A 413 -4.86 -16.61 20.27
CA SER A 413 -3.51 -17.17 20.33
C SER A 413 -3.54 -18.70 20.15
N ASP A 414 -4.60 -19.38 20.56
CA ASP A 414 -4.79 -20.82 20.39
C ASP A 414 -4.89 -21.19 18.91
N ASP A 415 -5.69 -20.43 18.13
CA ASP A 415 -5.84 -20.70 16.71
C ASP A 415 -4.58 -20.27 15.91
N LEU A 416 -3.86 -19.26 16.40
CA LEU A 416 -2.56 -18.87 15.84
C LEU A 416 -1.53 -20.00 16.08
N ALA A 417 -1.49 -20.62 17.26
CA ALA A 417 -0.64 -21.77 17.57
C ALA A 417 -0.98 -22.98 16.70
N ARG A 418 -2.28 -23.30 16.57
CA ARG A 418 -2.77 -24.37 15.68
C ARG A 418 -2.36 -24.14 14.24
N GLY A 419 -2.49 -22.91 13.73
CA GLY A 419 -2.06 -22.53 12.40
C GLY A 419 -0.55 -22.69 12.18
N MET A 420 0.28 -22.31 13.15
CA MET A 420 1.73 -22.56 13.12
C MET A 420 2.05 -24.06 13.06
N TYR A 421 1.43 -24.86 13.93
CA TYR A 421 1.62 -26.32 13.93
C TYR A 421 1.25 -26.94 12.58
N TRP A 422 0.04 -26.63 12.09
CA TRP A 422 -0.44 -27.14 10.80
C TRP A 422 0.52 -26.81 9.66
N MET A 423 1.02 -25.58 9.58
CA MET A 423 1.93 -25.14 8.52
C MET A 423 3.33 -25.74 8.64
N LEU A 424 3.78 -26.05 9.86
CA LEU A 424 5.11 -26.62 10.11
C LEU A 424 5.13 -28.13 9.89
N GLU A 425 4.07 -28.86 10.31
CA GLU A 425 4.09 -30.34 10.42
C GLU A 425 3.14 -31.06 9.44
N GLU A 426 1.99 -30.44 9.08
CA GLU A 426 0.94 -31.17 8.35
C GLU A 426 0.82 -30.72 6.88
N ALA A 427 1.08 -29.45 6.59
CA ALA A 427 0.84 -28.89 5.26
C ALA A 427 1.92 -29.25 4.25
N ASP A 428 1.53 -29.43 2.96
CA ASP A 428 2.48 -29.44 1.84
C ASP A 428 3.03 -28.03 1.61
N ARG A 429 4.19 -27.76 2.21
CA ARG A 429 4.88 -26.47 2.14
C ARG A 429 5.23 -26.07 0.71
N ALA A 430 5.58 -27.03 -0.14
CA ALA A 430 5.89 -26.77 -1.54
C ALA A 430 4.63 -26.32 -2.30
N ALA A 431 3.47 -26.92 -2.02
CA ALA A 431 2.19 -26.48 -2.58
C ALA A 431 1.82 -25.09 -2.09
N LEU A 432 1.92 -24.81 -0.78
CA LEU A 432 1.66 -23.48 -0.22
C LEU A 432 2.55 -22.41 -0.86
N SER A 433 3.85 -22.70 -1.03
CA SER A 433 4.82 -21.79 -1.66
C SER A 433 4.47 -21.50 -3.12
N ARG A 434 4.15 -22.53 -3.91
CA ARG A 434 3.73 -22.33 -5.31
C ARG A 434 2.48 -21.44 -5.41
N GLN A 435 1.49 -21.66 -4.54
CA GLN A 435 0.26 -20.87 -4.53
C GLN A 435 0.52 -19.43 -4.07
N ALA A 436 1.46 -19.20 -3.13
CA ALA A 436 1.88 -17.88 -2.71
C ALA A 436 2.43 -17.06 -3.90
N VAL A 437 3.40 -17.61 -4.62
CA VAL A 437 3.99 -16.95 -5.80
C VAL A 437 2.94 -16.74 -6.89
N HIS A 438 2.11 -17.75 -7.19
CA HIS A 438 1.07 -17.65 -8.20
C HIS A 438 0.08 -16.52 -7.91
N LYS A 439 -0.36 -16.39 -6.66
CA LYS A 439 -1.24 -15.28 -6.25
C LYS A 439 -0.58 -13.91 -6.46
N VAL A 440 0.68 -13.77 -6.08
CA VAL A 440 1.41 -12.50 -6.26
C VAL A 440 1.54 -12.15 -7.74
N MET A 441 1.92 -13.09 -8.58
CA MET A 441 2.06 -12.85 -10.01
C MET A 441 0.74 -12.39 -10.65
N ARG A 442 -0.38 -13.00 -10.26
CA ARG A 442 -1.72 -12.71 -10.79
C ARG A 442 -2.27 -11.36 -10.31
N GLU A 443 -2.07 -11.03 -9.02
CA GLU A 443 -2.82 -9.91 -8.39
C GLU A 443 -1.95 -8.71 -8.05
N TYR A 444 -0.66 -8.91 -7.71
CA TYR A 444 0.20 -7.89 -7.12
C TYR A 444 1.44 -7.54 -7.97
N SER A 445 1.70 -8.26 -9.07
CA SER A 445 2.83 -7.93 -9.94
C SER A 445 2.70 -6.51 -10.49
N GLN A 446 3.84 -5.86 -10.76
CA GLN A 446 3.88 -4.51 -11.34
C GLN A 446 2.98 -4.40 -12.57
N HIS A 447 3.04 -5.42 -13.45
CA HIS A 447 2.24 -5.43 -14.68
C HIS A 447 0.73 -5.49 -14.39
N ALA A 448 0.28 -6.43 -13.56
CA ALA A 448 -1.14 -6.61 -13.24
C ALA A 448 -1.75 -5.36 -12.58
N VAL A 449 -0.98 -4.69 -11.72
CA VAL A 449 -1.44 -3.49 -11.01
C VAL A 449 -1.40 -2.27 -11.92
N ALA A 450 -0.33 -2.09 -12.71
CA ALA A 450 -0.21 -0.95 -13.64
C ALA A 450 -1.34 -0.93 -14.66
N LEU A 451 -1.74 -2.08 -15.22
CA LEU A 451 -2.88 -2.19 -16.13
C LEU A 451 -4.18 -1.67 -15.49
N ARG A 452 -4.48 -2.09 -14.26
CA ARG A 452 -5.69 -1.66 -13.54
C ARG A 452 -5.67 -0.15 -13.25
N TYR A 453 -4.52 0.43 -12.91
CA TYR A 453 -4.41 1.87 -12.70
C TYR A 453 -4.53 2.65 -14.01
N THR A 454 -3.98 2.13 -15.12
CA THR A 454 -4.15 2.74 -16.45
C THR A 454 -5.62 2.83 -16.84
N GLU A 455 -6.41 1.80 -16.53
CA GLU A 455 -7.87 1.83 -16.75
C GLU A 455 -8.55 2.93 -15.90
N VAL A 456 -8.21 3.04 -14.61
CA VAL A 456 -8.75 4.10 -13.73
C VAL A 456 -8.35 5.49 -14.25
N TYR A 457 -7.12 5.66 -14.74
CA TYR A 457 -6.67 6.93 -15.31
C TYR A 457 -7.46 7.31 -16.57
N ASN A 458 -7.67 6.36 -17.48
CA ASN A 458 -8.47 6.59 -18.68
C ASN A 458 -9.92 6.97 -18.34
N GLN A 459 -10.53 6.29 -17.36
CA GLN A 459 -11.85 6.62 -16.86
C GLN A 459 -11.89 8.03 -16.24
N ALA A 460 -10.90 8.40 -15.44
CA ALA A 460 -10.82 9.71 -14.80
C ALA A 460 -10.67 10.85 -15.82
N ILE A 461 -9.91 10.64 -16.90
CA ILE A 461 -9.79 11.58 -18.02
C ILE A 461 -11.12 11.68 -18.77
N GLY A 462 -11.76 10.55 -19.07
CA GLY A 462 -13.08 10.52 -19.74
C GLY A 462 -14.15 11.27 -18.97
N LEU A 463 -14.29 10.99 -17.66
CA LEU A 463 -15.24 11.67 -16.78
C LEU A 463 -15.00 13.18 -16.73
N LYS A 464 -13.75 13.64 -16.73
CA LYS A 464 -13.43 15.06 -16.70
C LYS A 464 -13.85 15.76 -17.99
N ASN A 465 -13.63 15.12 -19.15
CA ASN A 465 -14.00 15.67 -20.45
C ASN A 465 -15.51 15.81 -20.64
N TYR A 466 -16.33 15.00 -19.94
CA TYR A 466 -17.78 15.14 -19.96
C TYR A 466 -18.32 16.25 -19.03
N MET A 467 -17.52 16.72 -18.07
CA MET A 467 -17.89 17.75 -17.09
C MET A 467 -17.44 19.18 -17.48
N LEU A 468 -16.59 19.33 -18.50
CA LEU A 468 -16.14 20.60 -19.08
C LEU A 468 -16.97 20.96 -20.31
#